data_6990cc27e728884fbddd2eb5590b5642
#
_entry.id   6990cc27e728884fbddd2eb5590b5642
#
_cell.length_a   1.000
_cell.length_b   1.000
_cell.length_c   1.000
_cell.angle_alpha   90.00
_cell.angle_beta   90.00
_cell.angle_gamma   90.00
#
_symmetry.space_group_name_H-M   'P 1'
#
loop_
_entity.id
_entity.type
_entity.pdbx_description
1 polymer ?
#
loop_
_entity_poly.entity_id
_entity_poly.type
_entity_poly.pdbx_seq_one_letter_code
_entity_poly.pdbx_strand_id
1 'polypeptide(L)'
;MQIMGNSASCWELIAHASRTIVALGYHNIIDTEPKTELDEEIHAAVAWCCQFDSAMSLLLLRPRSLPPLNIKISSLVKPDPTNPMSVFEIIEMEMVPIHDKTLDLTLKLNAKKTVHSLREEVAWLRNTMSEIFNLMNKVCHL
;
A
#
# COMPACT_ATOMS: atom_id res chain seq x y z
N MET A 1 -26.90 2.32 1.67
CA MET A 1 -26.64 1.32 2.73
C MET A 1 -26.10 -0.03 2.21
N GLN A 2 -25.97 -0.24 0.89
CA GLN A 2 -25.40 -1.47 0.28
C GLN A 2 -23.87 -1.47 0.12
N ILE A 3 -23.22 -0.34 0.22
CA ILE A 3 -21.76 -0.22 0.04
C ILE A 3 -20.97 -0.85 1.20
N MET A 4 -21.51 -0.84 2.40
CA MET A 4 -20.84 -1.38 3.60
C MET A 4 -20.82 -2.92 3.64
N GLY A 5 -21.78 -3.60 3.05
CA GLY A 5 -21.79 -5.06 2.99
C GLY A 5 -20.70 -5.67 2.10
N ASN A 6 -20.34 -4.97 1.01
CA ASN A 6 -19.28 -5.39 0.11
C ASN A 6 -17.87 -5.16 0.66
N SER A 7 -17.68 -4.20 1.56
CA SER A 7 -16.36 -3.87 2.10
C SER A 7 -15.81 -4.97 3.00
N ALA A 8 -16.65 -5.60 3.83
CA ALA A 8 -16.23 -6.71 4.69
C ALA A 8 -15.84 -7.95 3.86
N SER A 9 -16.64 -8.29 2.86
CA SER A 9 -16.33 -9.40 1.94
C SER A 9 -15.09 -9.13 1.11
N CYS A 10 -14.89 -7.89 0.67
CA CYS A 10 -13.67 -7.48 -0.02
C CYS A 10 -12.45 -7.65 0.87
N TRP A 11 -12.51 -7.22 2.12
CA TRP A 11 -11.44 -7.40 3.10
C TRP A 11 -11.15 -8.88 3.36
N GLU A 12 -12.17 -9.74 3.46
CA GLU A 12 -11.99 -11.19 3.61
C GLU A 12 -11.26 -11.81 2.41
N LEU A 13 -11.64 -11.44 1.19
CA LEU A 13 -10.97 -11.91 -0.03
C LEU A 13 -9.49 -11.48 -0.08
N ILE A 14 -9.21 -10.22 0.28
CA ILE A 14 -7.85 -9.69 0.35
C ILE A 14 -7.06 -10.44 1.44
N ALA A 15 -7.66 -10.73 2.59
CA ALA A 15 -7.02 -11.51 3.64
C ALA A 15 -6.69 -12.95 3.20
N HIS A 16 -7.52 -13.56 2.36
CA HIS A 16 -7.24 -14.87 1.75
C HIS A 16 -6.07 -14.77 0.75
N ALA A 17 -6.09 -13.77 -0.13
CA ALA A 17 -5.00 -13.53 -1.09
C ALA A 17 -3.68 -13.28 -0.36
N SER A 18 -3.68 -12.46 0.69
CA SER A 18 -2.50 -12.18 1.52
C SER A 18 -1.92 -13.45 2.14
N ARG A 19 -2.77 -14.32 2.70
CA ARG A 19 -2.32 -15.60 3.25
C ARG A 19 -1.72 -16.52 2.18
N THR A 20 -2.29 -16.52 0.98
CA THR A 20 -1.76 -17.30 -0.15
C THR A 20 -0.38 -16.79 -0.56
N ILE A 21 -0.20 -15.47 -0.68
CA ILE A 21 1.09 -14.84 -0.96
C ILE A 21 2.13 -15.24 0.10
N VAL A 22 1.76 -15.21 1.37
CA VAL A 22 2.65 -15.60 2.47
C VAL A 22 2.97 -17.10 2.41
N ALA A 23 1.98 -17.95 2.19
CA ALA A 23 2.16 -19.41 2.11
C ALA A 23 3.07 -19.83 0.95
N LEU A 24 3.02 -19.11 -0.17
CA LEU A 24 3.90 -19.31 -1.33
C LEU A 24 5.28 -18.66 -1.16
N GLY A 25 5.49 -17.88 -0.10
CA GLY A 25 6.75 -17.18 0.14
C GLY A 25 6.96 -15.91 -0.69
N TYR A 26 5.97 -15.48 -1.48
CA TYR A 26 6.07 -14.35 -2.40
C TYR A 26 6.17 -12.98 -1.69
N HIS A 27 5.89 -12.91 -0.39
CA HIS A 27 6.13 -11.71 0.42
C HIS A 27 7.62 -11.43 0.68
N ASN A 28 8.51 -12.39 0.40
CA ASN A 28 9.95 -12.28 0.60
C ASN A 28 10.71 -11.88 -0.68
N ILE A 29 10.10 -11.09 -1.55
CA ILE A 29 10.76 -10.57 -2.75
C ILE A 29 11.96 -9.72 -2.32
N ILE A 30 13.15 -10.02 -2.86
CA ILE A 30 14.39 -9.28 -2.65
C ILE A 30 14.80 -8.55 -3.93
N ASP A 31 14.61 -9.23 -5.09
CA ASP A 31 14.96 -8.70 -6.40
C ASP A 31 13.72 -8.00 -7.00
N THR A 32 13.83 -6.71 -7.25
CA THR A 32 12.74 -5.91 -7.85
C THR A 32 12.75 -5.98 -9.38
N GLU A 33 13.80 -6.56 -9.99
CA GLU A 33 13.88 -6.77 -11.43
C GLU A 33 13.38 -8.17 -11.80
N PRO A 34 12.20 -8.30 -12.42
CA PRO A 34 11.66 -9.58 -12.82
C PRO A 34 12.52 -10.18 -13.95
N LYS A 35 12.80 -11.48 -13.86
CA LYS A 35 13.61 -12.22 -14.83
C LYS A 35 12.77 -13.05 -15.79
N THR A 36 11.53 -13.31 -15.43
CA THR A 36 10.57 -14.09 -16.20
C THR A 36 9.22 -13.39 -16.20
N GLU A 37 8.36 -13.73 -17.15
CA GLU A 37 6.97 -13.26 -17.21
C GLU A 37 6.21 -13.64 -15.92
N LEU A 38 6.49 -14.83 -15.37
CA LEU A 38 5.92 -15.26 -14.10
C LEU A 38 6.37 -14.37 -12.94
N ASP A 39 7.62 -13.90 -12.92
CA ASP A 39 8.09 -12.97 -11.89
C ASP A 39 7.34 -11.63 -11.99
N GLU A 40 7.07 -11.14 -13.21
CA GLU A 40 6.29 -9.92 -13.43
C GLU A 40 4.87 -10.06 -12.88
N GLU A 41 4.21 -11.19 -13.13
CA GLU A 41 2.88 -11.49 -12.59
C GLU A 41 2.88 -11.58 -11.07
N ILE A 42 3.90 -12.24 -10.47
CA ILE A 42 4.06 -12.34 -9.02
C ILE A 42 4.27 -10.95 -8.41
N HIS A 43 5.15 -10.13 -8.99
CA HIS A 43 5.41 -8.77 -8.53
C HIS A 43 4.13 -7.93 -8.55
N ALA A 44 3.41 -7.96 -9.66
CA ALA A 44 2.14 -7.25 -9.80
C ALA A 44 1.10 -7.75 -8.77
N ALA A 45 0.94 -9.07 -8.61
CA ALA A 45 0.00 -9.64 -7.65
C ALA A 45 0.34 -9.24 -6.20
N VAL A 46 1.62 -9.26 -5.82
CA VAL A 46 2.08 -8.83 -4.48
C VAL A 46 1.83 -7.33 -4.27
N ALA A 47 2.17 -6.50 -5.27
CA ALA A 47 1.99 -5.06 -5.19
C ALA A 47 0.52 -4.68 -5.01
N TRP A 48 -0.36 -5.21 -5.85
CA TRP A 48 -1.81 -4.97 -5.77
C TRP A 48 -2.42 -5.50 -4.48
N CYS A 49 -2.04 -6.72 -4.06
CA CYS A 49 -2.54 -7.27 -2.80
C CYS A 49 -2.12 -6.40 -1.61
N CYS A 50 -0.88 -5.90 -1.60
CA CYS A 50 -0.37 -5.02 -0.56
C CYS A 50 -1.12 -3.68 -0.52
N GLN A 51 -1.36 -3.08 -1.68
CA GLN A 51 -2.10 -1.82 -1.80
C GLN A 51 -3.54 -1.97 -1.31
N PHE A 52 -4.27 -2.99 -1.78
CA PHE A 52 -5.65 -3.22 -1.35
C PHE A 52 -5.75 -3.58 0.13
N ASP A 53 -4.82 -4.43 0.65
CA ASP A 53 -4.80 -4.77 2.08
C ASP A 53 -4.58 -3.52 2.94
N SER A 54 -3.69 -2.63 2.53
CA SER A 54 -3.43 -1.37 3.22
C SER A 54 -4.65 -0.44 3.21
N ALA A 55 -5.24 -0.22 2.03
CA ALA A 55 -6.39 0.67 1.87
C ALA A 55 -7.62 0.16 2.62
N MET A 56 -7.93 -1.15 2.52
CA MET A 56 -9.08 -1.74 3.20
C MET A 56 -8.90 -1.84 4.70
N SER A 57 -7.66 -2.10 5.16
CA SER A 57 -7.34 -2.09 6.59
C SER A 57 -7.53 -0.71 7.20
N LEU A 58 -7.12 0.35 6.51
CA LEU A 58 -7.37 1.72 6.93
C LEU A 58 -8.86 2.05 6.92
N LEU A 59 -9.58 1.72 5.84
CA LEU A 59 -11.01 2.00 5.70
C LEU A 59 -11.85 1.34 6.80
N LEU A 60 -11.50 0.12 7.18
CA LEU A 60 -12.23 -0.68 8.18
C LEU A 60 -11.62 -0.61 9.57
N LEU A 61 -10.54 0.13 9.76
CA LEU A 61 -9.76 0.22 11.00
C LEU A 61 -9.39 -1.17 11.55
N ARG A 62 -8.89 -2.05 10.68
CA ARG A 62 -8.46 -3.41 10.99
C ARG A 62 -6.97 -3.58 10.76
N PRO A 63 -6.30 -4.48 11.50
CA PRO A 63 -4.91 -4.83 11.22
C PRO A 63 -4.73 -5.34 9.79
N ARG A 64 -3.57 -5.10 9.22
CA ARG A 64 -3.19 -5.64 7.92
C ARG A 64 -3.09 -7.18 7.96
N SER A 65 -3.43 -7.80 6.84
CA SER A 65 -3.33 -9.26 6.66
C SER A 65 -1.99 -9.66 6.07
N LEU A 66 -1.40 -8.80 5.23
CA LEU A 66 -0.07 -9.00 4.66
C LEU A 66 1.00 -8.41 5.58
N PRO A 67 2.07 -9.15 5.91
CA PRO A 67 3.20 -8.59 6.65
C PRO A 67 3.89 -7.47 5.86
N PRO A 68 4.59 -6.55 6.54
CA PRO A 68 5.36 -5.52 5.88
C PRO A 68 6.35 -6.12 4.89
N LEU A 69 6.42 -5.57 3.69
CA LEU A 69 7.44 -5.93 2.70
C LEU A 69 8.74 -5.17 2.97
N ASN A 70 9.87 -5.82 2.70
CA ASN A 70 11.20 -5.21 2.87
C ASN A 70 11.64 -4.35 1.68
N ILE A 71 10.75 -4.14 0.72
CA ILE A 71 10.99 -3.41 -0.51
C ILE A 71 9.93 -2.33 -0.71
N LYS A 72 10.25 -1.35 -1.53
CA LYS A 72 9.28 -0.32 -1.94
C LYS A 72 8.28 -0.93 -2.92
N ILE A 73 7.00 -0.88 -2.61
CA ILE A 73 5.94 -1.56 -3.37
C ILE A 73 5.85 -1.03 -4.81
N SER A 74 5.98 0.28 -4.99
CA SER A 74 5.96 0.91 -6.31
C SER A 74 7.12 0.46 -7.22
N SER A 75 8.19 -0.11 -6.67
CA SER A 75 9.28 -0.67 -7.48
C SER A 75 8.97 -2.03 -8.08
N LEU A 76 7.89 -2.69 -7.64
CA LEU A 76 7.44 -3.97 -8.20
C LEU A 76 6.62 -3.82 -9.48
N VAL A 77 6.14 -2.62 -9.78
CA VAL A 77 5.31 -2.36 -10.96
C VAL A 77 6.02 -1.37 -11.86
N LYS A 78 6.17 -1.75 -13.12
CA LYS A 78 6.77 -0.86 -14.13
C LYS A 78 5.67 0.01 -14.74
N PRO A 79 5.85 1.35 -14.79
CA PRO A 79 4.90 2.21 -15.47
C PRO A 79 4.89 1.88 -16.96
N ASP A 80 3.69 1.70 -17.52
CA ASP A 80 3.50 1.61 -18.96
C ASP A 80 3.31 3.03 -19.53
N PRO A 81 4.27 3.55 -20.30
CA PRO A 81 4.20 4.90 -20.83
C PRO A 81 3.05 5.09 -21.85
N THR A 82 2.47 4.00 -22.33
CA THR A 82 1.33 4.03 -23.26
C THR A 82 -0.01 4.05 -22.55
N ASN A 83 -0.02 3.73 -21.25
CA ASN A 83 -1.22 3.69 -20.41
C ASN A 83 -1.19 4.81 -19.36
N PRO A 84 -2.01 5.87 -19.52
CA PRO A 84 -2.05 6.96 -18.54
C PRO A 84 -2.49 6.51 -17.14
N MET A 85 -3.18 5.36 -17.04
CA MET A 85 -3.57 4.79 -15.73
C MET A 85 -2.40 4.20 -14.98
N SER A 86 -1.31 3.83 -15.63
CA SER A 86 -0.13 3.23 -14.95
C SER A 86 0.52 4.19 -13.96
N VAL A 87 0.45 5.48 -14.22
CA VAL A 87 0.93 6.50 -13.29
C VAL A 87 0.06 6.57 -12.04
N PHE A 88 -1.25 6.46 -12.23
CA PHE A 88 -2.20 6.41 -11.10
C PHE A 88 -1.93 5.19 -10.23
N GLU A 89 -1.65 4.04 -10.83
CA GLU A 89 -1.27 2.81 -10.12
C GLU A 89 -0.02 3.02 -9.24
N ILE A 90 1.01 3.66 -9.77
CA ILE A 90 2.22 4.00 -9.00
C ILE A 90 1.89 4.92 -7.82
N ILE A 91 1.05 5.94 -8.03
CA ILE A 91 0.63 6.86 -6.98
C ILE A 91 -0.11 6.11 -5.87
N GLU A 92 -1.04 5.22 -6.23
CA GLU A 92 -1.76 4.39 -5.26
C GLU A 92 -0.80 3.53 -4.40
N MET A 93 0.25 3.00 -5.00
CA MET A 93 1.27 2.22 -4.28
C MET A 93 2.16 3.10 -3.39
N GLU A 94 2.45 4.34 -3.80
CA GLU A 94 3.15 5.32 -2.96
C GLU A 94 2.30 5.78 -1.75
N MET A 95 0.97 5.61 -1.81
CA MET A 95 0.08 5.91 -0.68
C MET A 95 0.14 4.86 0.44
N VAL A 96 0.63 3.64 0.18
CA VAL A 96 0.65 2.56 1.16
C VAL A 96 1.35 2.93 2.48
N PRO A 97 2.54 3.53 2.50
CA PRO A 97 3.18 3.95 3.75
C PRO A 97 2.36 4.97 4.55
N ILE A 98 1.57 5.82 3.86
CA ILE A 98 0.68 6.80 4.49
C ILE A 98 -0.50 6.08 5.13
N HIS A 99 -1.13 5.14 4.42
CA HIS A 99 -2.21 4.32 4.95
C HIS A 99 -1.75 3.56 6.20
N ASP A 100 -0.60 2.90 6.13
CA ASP A 100 -0.03 2.13 7.23
C ASP A 100 0.27 3.00 8.46
N LYS A 101 0.86 4.17 8.23
CA LYS A 101 1.17 5.10 9.32
C LYS A 101 -0.09 5.68 9.94
N THR A 102 -1.09 6.01 9.12
CA THR A 102 -2.38 6.53 9.59
C THR A 102 -3.13 5.47 10.38
N LEU A 103 -3.14 4.22 9.89
CA LEU A 103 -3.74 3.09 10.58
C LEU A 103 -3.08 2.84 11.93
N ASP A 104 -1.75 2.83 11.97
CA ASP A 104 -0.95 2.67 13.17
C ASP A 104 -1.26 3.75 14.22
N LEU A 105 -1.35 5.00 13.78
CA LEU A 105 -1.74 6.13 14.63
C LEU A 105 -3.15 5.93 15.19
N THR A 106 -4.08 5.53 14.34
CA THR A 106 -5.49 5.36 14.72
C THR A 106 -5.68 4.19 15.69
N LEU A 107 -5.05 3.05 15.43
CA LEU A 107 -5.14 1.87 16.28
C LEU A 107 -4.37 2.02 17.60
N LYS A 108 -3.28 2.80 17.61
CA LYS A 108 -2.43 3.04 18.79
C LYS A 108 -2.82 4.27 19.60
N LEU A 109 -3.85 5.02 19.20
CA LEU A 109 -4.33 6.19 19.95
C LEU A 109 -4.73 5.87 21.39
N ASN A 110 -4.97 4.60 21.72
CA ASN A 110 -5.18 4.13 23.09
C ASN A 110 -3.88 3.89 23.90
N ALA A 111 -2.71 3.91 23.24
CA ALA A 111 -1.43 3.84 23.93
C ALA A 111 -0.97 5.28 24.24
N LYS A 112 -0.55 5.51 25.50
CA LYS A 112 -0.06 6.83 25.98
C LYS A 112 1.17 7.29 25.17
N LYS A 113 0.95 7.86 23.99
CA LYS A 113 2.00 8.53 23.21
C LYS A 113 2.24 9.93 23.78
N THR A 114 3.50 10.34 23.84
CA THR A 114 3.82 11.74 24.18
C THR A 114 3.43 12.67 23.03
N VAL A 115 3.05 13.88 23.34
CA VAL A 115 2.71 14.94 22.35
C VAL A 115 3.87 15.16 21.35
N HIS A 116 5.11 15.00 21.79
CA HIS A 116 6.30 15.12 20.95
C HIS A 116 6.34 14.04 19.85
N SER A 117 6.13 12.79 20.21
CA SER A 117 6.10 11.66 19.26
C SER A 117 4.99 11.83 18.21
N LEU A 118 3.81 12.33 18.62
CA LEU A 118 2.71 12.60 17.69
C LEU A 118 3.04 13.73 16.68
N ARG A 119 3.76 14.77 17.13
CA ARG A 119 4.18 15.86 16.22
C ARG A 119 5.16 15.38 15.15
N GLU A 120 6.11 14.54 15.51
CA GLU A 120 7.06 13.95 14.56
C GLU A 120 6.34 13.08 13.52
N GLU A 121 5.39 12.25 13.95
CA GLU A 121 4.61 11.40 13.06
C GLU A 121 3.72 12.20 12.10
N VAL A 122 3.08 13.27 12.60
CA VAL A 122 2.29 14.19 11.75
C VAL A 122 3.18 14.95 10.78
N ALA A 123 4.39 15.37 11.21
CA ALA A 123 5.35 16.02 10.32
C ALA A 123 5.81 15.08 9.19
N TRP A 124 6.08 13.82 9.52
CA TRP A 124 6.41 12.79 8.52
C TRP A 124 5.27 12.60 7.51
N LEU A 125 4.02 12.43 7.98
CA LEU A 125 2.85 12.30 7.10
C LEU A 125 2.71 13.49 6.14
N ARG A 126 2.86 14.71 6.66
CA ARG A 126 2.78 15.94 5.84
C ARG A 126 3.86 15.97 4.76
N ASN A 127 5.09 15.62 5.10
CA ASN A 127 6.19 15.63 4.16
C ASN A 127 5.97 14.58 3.05
N THR A 128 5.60 13.37 3.43
CA THR A 128 5.34 12.28 2.47
C THR A 128 4.18 12.61 1.54
N MET A 129 3.09 13.20 2.07
CA MET A 129 1.97 13.69 1.24
C MET A 129 2.41 14.76 0.25
N SER A 130 3.30 15.68 0.67
CA SER A 130 3.83 16.73 -0.22
C SER A 130 4.69 16.15 -1.33
N GLU A 131 5.48 15.11 -1.05
CA GLU A 131 6.27 14.40 -2.06
C GLU A 131 5.38 13.71 -3.11
N ILE A 132 4.33 13.01 -2.67
CA ILE A 132 3.37 12.37 -3.57
C ILE A 132 2.63 13.43 -4.41
N PHE A 133 2.20 14.53 -3.81
CA PHE A 133 1.55 15.62 -4.53
C PHE A 133 2.48 16.22 -5.61
N ASN A 134 3.76 16.38 -5.30
CA ASN A 134 4.75 16.83 -6.28
C ASN A 134 4.95 15.81 -7.40
N LEU A 135 4.91 14.52 -7.11
CA LEU A 135 4.95 13.46 -8.10
C LEU A 135 3.74 13.54 -9.04
N MET A 136 2.55 13.68 -8.49
CA MET A 136 1.31 13.85 -9.26
C MET A 136 1.40 15.05 -10.21
N ASN A 137 1.84 16.20 -9.70
CA ASN A 137 1.97 17.42 -10.52
C ASN A 137 2.97 17.26 -11.67
N LYS A 138 4.09 16.56 -11.45
CA LYS A 138 5.07 16.30 -12.52
C LYS A 138 4.49 15.44 -13.64
N VAL A 139 3.59 14.54 -13.30
CA VAL A 139 2.96 13.63 -14.25
C VAL A 139 1.82 14.29 -15.00
N CYS A 140 1.00 15.12 -14.34
CA CYS A 140 -0.11 15.84 -14.98
C CYS A 140 0.36 16.94 -15.94
N HIS A 141 1.64 17.29 -15.93
CA HIS A 141 2.24 18.29 -16.84
C HIS A 141 3.05 17.67 -17.99
N LEU A 142 3.01 16.36 -18.16
CA LEU A 142 3.53 15.61 -19.32
C LEU A 142 2.40 15.31 -20.30
#